data_28a02e8e5f8f31718e504448aa5b880a
#
_entry.id   28a02e8e5f8f31718e504448aa5b880a
#
_cell.length_a   1.000
_cell.length_b   1.000
_cell.length_c   1.000
_cell.angle_alpha   90.00
_cell.angle_beta   90.00
_cell.angle_gamma   90.00
#
_symmetry.space_group_name_H-M   'P 1'
#
loop_
_entity.id
_entity.type
_entity.pdbx_description
1 polymer ?
#
loop_
_entity_poly.entity_id
_entity_poly.type
_entity_poly.pdbx_seq_one_letter_code
_entity_poly.pdbx_strand_id
1 'polypeptide(L)'
;MDGKGLADEMQVEMFKTVEGLKEKGITPGLVVLLVGENPASQTYVKNKEKRAVALGFNSLVKRLPESISEKELVNEIEFYNQNPDFHGILVQLPLPNHIDAETILNMIDPSKDVDGFHPVNMGKLLIGQPDMIPCTPYGIMKLLARYKIDIAGKNAVIIGRSNIVGKPMAQLLLMEHATVTIAHSKTANLAELAKTADILVVAIGRGHFVTKEFIKPGAVVIDVGMNRDQNGKLIGDVASAEVAEVAGYLTPVPKGVGPMTITMLLYQTIKNAEKQVKSF
;
A
#
# COMPACT_ATOMS: atom_id res chain seq x y z
N MET A 1 10.25 -5.56 12.79
CA MET A 1 10.51 -4.39 11.87
C MET A 1 9.46 -3.31 12.15
N ASP A 2 9.87 -2.17 12.69
CA ASP A 2 8.95 -1.08 13.12
C ASP A 2 8.60 -0.15 11.94
N GLY A 3 7.44 -0.39 11.33
CA GLY A 3 6.95 0.45 10.24
C GLY A 3 6.37 1.78 10.72
N LYS A 4 5.87 1.83 11.98
CA LYS A 4 5.39 3.09 12.55
C LYS A 4 6.56 4.07 12.76
N GLY A 5 7.66 3.60 13.33
CA GLY A 5 8.86 4.42 13.52
C GLY A 5 9.40 4.96 12.18
N LEU A 6 9.51 4.10 11.16
CA LEU A 6 9.93 4.55 9.82
C LEU A 6 8.93 5.55 9.20
N ALA A 7 7.63 5.31 9.35
CA ALA A 7 6.60 6.24 8.86
C ALA A 7 6.71 7.62 9.53
N ASP A 8 6.99 7.66 10.82
CA ASP A 8 7.15 8.90 11.58
C ASP A 8 8.45 9.64 11.16
N GLU A 9 9.57 8.92 10.95
CA GLU A 9 10.82 9.48 10.41
C GLU A 9 10.59 10.11 9.02
N MET A 10 9.96 9.36 8.09
CA MET A 10 9.66 9.86 6.75
C MET A 10 8.71 11.07 6.76
N GLN A 11 7.79 11.13 7.71
CA GLN A 11 6.86 12.24 7.83
C GLN A 11 7.58 13.58 8.12
N VAL A 12 8.67 13.56 8.86
CA VAL A 12 9.50 14.75 9.13
C VAL A 12 10.14 15.27 7.84
N GLU A 13 10.68 14.38 7.02
CA GLU A 13 11.29 14.77 5.73
C GLU A 13 10.23 15.27 4.73
N MET A 14 9.09 14.56 4.65
CA MET A 14 7.96 14.94 3.80
C MET A 14 7.40 16.32 4.17
N PHE A 15 7.32 16.65 5.47
CA PHE A 15 6.88 17.96 5.93
C PHE A 15 7.79 19.08 5.38
N LYS A 16 9.11 18.91 5.46
CA LYS A 16 10.07 19.88 4.89
C LYS A 16 9.88 20.05 3.38
N THR A 17 9.65 18.94 2.67
CA THR A 17 9.40 18.99 1.21
C THR A 17 8.11 19.76 0.89
N VAL A 18 7.05 19.54 1.67
CA VAL A 18 5.76 20.24 1.50
C VAL A 18 5.93 21.75 1.74
N GLU A 19 6.64 22.15 2.79
CA GLU A 19 6.91 23.58 3.05
C GLU A 19 7.69 24.20 1.88
N GLY A 20 8.71 23.54 1.36
CA GLY A 20 9.44 24.03 0.19
C GLY A 20 8.62 24.08 -1.10
N LEU A 21 7.57 23.27 -1.24
CA LEU A 21 6.60 23.37 -2.35
C LEU A 21 5.67 24.55 -2.16
N LYS A 22 5.20 24.79 -0.93
CA LYS A 22 4.35 25.96 -0.61
C LYS A 22 5.05 27.30 -0.87
N GLU A 23 6.34 27.39 -0.58
CA GLU A 23 7.15 28.58 -0.91
C GLU A 23 7.15 28.86 -2.42
N LYS A 24 6.93 27.82 -3.25
CA LYS A 24 6.80 27.92 -4.70
C LYS A 24 5.34 28.06 -5.18
N GLY A 25 4.40 28.26 -4.25
CA GLY A 25 2.98 28.40 -4.54
C GLY A 25 2.23 27.09 -4.80
N ILE A 26 2.84 25.93 -4.51
CA ILE A 26 2.22 24.62 -4.74
C ILE A 26 1.93 23.92 -3.40
N THR A 27 0.68 23.64 -3.13
CA THR A 27 0.26 22.83 -1.99
C THR A 27 -0.13 21.45 -2.47
N PRO A 28 0.54 20.35 -2.05
CA PRO A 28 0.13 19.01 -2.43
C PRO A 28 -1.33 18.75 -2.08
N GLY A 29 -2.13 18.35 -3.06
CA GLY A 29 -3.57 18.09 -2.93
C GLY A 29 -3.89 16.60 -3.04
N LEU A 30 -4.65 16.08 -2.07
CA LEU A 30 -5.15 14.71 -2.06
C LEU A 30 -6.65 14.71 -1.86
N VAL A 31 -7.39 14.12 -2.79
CA VAL A 31 -8.81 13.83 -2.60
C VAL A 31 -9.01 12.34 -2.33
N VAL A 32 -9.82 12.04 -1.32
CA VAL A 32 -10.26 10.69 -0.97
C VAL A 32 -11.76 10.60 -1.18
N LEU A 33 -12.21 9.77 -2.11
CA LEU A 33 -13.62 9.48 -2.36
C LEU A 33 -14.04 8.29 -1.49
N LEU A 34 -14.95 8.51 -0.56
CA LEU A 34 -15.48 7.50 0.35
C LEU A 34 -16.97 7.29 0.06
N VAL A 35 -17.35 6.12 -0.43
CA VAL A 35 -18.73 5.75 -0.73
C VAL A 35 -19.30 4.89 0.41
N GLY A 36 -20.45 5.33 0.95
CA GLY A 36 -21.13 4.65 2.04
C GLY A 36 -20.45 4.81 3.41
N GLU A 37 -20.89 4.01 4.38
CA GLU A 37 -20.53 4.18 5.80
C GLU A 37 -19.82 2.98 6.41
N ASN A 38 -19.08 2.21 5.63
CA ASN A 38 -18.31 1.09 6.17
C ASN A 38 -17.35 1.55 7.30
N PRO A 39 -17.46 1.03 8.54
CA PRO A 39 -16.70 1.53 9.70
C PRO A 39 -15.18 1.36 9.56
N ALA A 40 -14.74 0.29 8.89
CA ALA A 40 -13.32 0.07 8.64
C ALA A 40 -12.78 1.13 7.68
N SER A 41 -13.48 1.38 6.56
CA SER A 41 -13.13 2.40 5.59
C SER A 41 -13.09 3.79 6.22
N GLN A 42 -14.07 4.15 7.06
CA GLN A 42 -14.08 5.44 7.78
C GLN A 42 -12.85 5.62 8.67
N THR A 43 -12.47 4.57 9.41
CA THR A 43 -11.28 4.60 10.27
C THR A 43 -10.00 4.81 9.45
N TYR A 44 -9.86 4.13 8.32
CA TYR A 44 -8.72 4.29 7.42
C TYR A 44 -8.64 5.68 6.81
N VAL A 45 -9.76 6.17 6.29
CA VAL A 45 -9.86 7.51 5.69
C VAL A 45 -9.53 8.59 6.72
N LYS A 46 -10.06 8.50 7.95
CA LYS A 46 -9.74 9.42 9.04
C LYS A 46 -8.24 9.46 9.36
N ASN A 47 -7.56 8.30 9.35
CA ASN A 47 -6.12 8.23 9.59
C ASN A 47 -5.31 8.84 8.43
N LYS A 48 -5.74 8.64 7.17
CA LYS A 48 -5.14 9.24 5.98
C LYS A 48 -5.28 10.77 6.03
N GLU A 49 -6.49 11.26 6.27
CA GLU A 49 -6.81 12.68 6.39
C GLU A 49 -5.97 13.36 7.49
N LYS A 50 -5.95 12.78 8.70
CA LYS A 50 -5.16 13.29 9.82
C LYS A 50 -3.68 13.47 9.46
N ARG A 51 -3.09 12.47 8.79
CA ARG A 51 -1.68 12.54 8.38
C ARG A 51 -1.44 13.52 7.23
N ALA A 52 -2.35 13.60 6.27
CA ALA A 52 -2.27 14.58 5.17
C ALA A 52 -2.34 16.02 5.71
N VAL A 53 -3.30 16.30 6.59
CA VAL A 53 -3.45 17.62 7.24
C VAL A 53 -2.20 17.96 8.07
N ALA A 54 -1.66 17.00 8.83
CA ALA A 54 -0.44 17.21 9.63
C ALA A 54 0.79 17.52 8.76
N LEU A 55 0.82 17.10 7.50
CA LEU A 55 1.84 17.45 6.51
C LEU A 55 1.56 18.79 5.81
N GLY A 56 0.40 19.41 6.04
CA GLY A 56 0.02 20.68 5.41
C GLY A 56 -0.54 20.54 3.99
N PHE A 57 -1.12 19.39 3.66
CA PHE A 57 -1.78 19.15 2.36
C PHE A 57 -3.10 19.93 2.24
N ASN A 58 -3.49 20.21 0.99
CA ASN A 58 -4.88 20.40 0.62
C ASN A 58 -5.56 19.02 0.62
N SER A 59 -6.15 18.64 1.76
CA SER A 59 -6.73 17.29 1.95
C SER A 59 -8.25 17.37 1.97
N LEU A 60 -8.89 16.70 1.02
CA LEU A 60 -10.35 16.62 0.90
C LEU A 60 -10.82 15.17 1.05
N VAL A 61 -11.74 14.94 1.98
CA VAL A 61 -12.51 13.69 2.05
C VAL A 61 -13.92 13.95 1.54
N LYS A 62 -14.20 13.52 0.33
CA LYS A 62 -15.54 13.58 -0.28
C LYS A 62 -16.32 12.35 0.14
N ARG A 63 -17.33 12.56 0.99
CA ARG A 63 -18.26 11.52 1.44
C ARG A 63 -19.44 11.45 0.50
N LEU A 64 -19.66 10.28 -0.07
CA LEU A 64 -20.69 10.02 -1.06
C LEU A 64 -21.69 8.99 -0.51
N PRO A 65 -22.99 9.13 -0.77
CA PRO A 65 -23.99 8.20 -0.27
C PRO A 65 -23.77 6.80 -0.85
N GLU A 66 -24.13 5.77 -0.10
CA GLU A 66 -24.05 4.38 -0.57
C GLU A 66 -24.88 4.14 -1.85
N SER A 67 -25.95 4.93 -2.03
CA SER A 67 -26.85 4.87 -3.20
C SER A 67 -26.34 5.59 -4.44
N ILE A 68 -25.14 6.21 -4.39
CA ILE A 68 -24.57 6.89 -5.57
C ILE A 68 -24.48 5.92 -6.75
N SER A 69 -24.84 6.36 -7.94
CA SER A 69 -24.66 5.55 -9.15
C SER A 69 -23.19 5.53 -9.60
N GLU A 70 -22.80 4.48 -10.31
CA GLU A 70 -21.48 4.37 -10.92
C GLU A 70 -21.16 5.58 -11.80
N LYS A 71 -22.14 6.05 -12.60
CA LYS A 71 -22.01 7.22 -13.47
C LYS A 71 -21.72 8.52 -12.67
N GLU A 72 -22.39 8.72 -11.54
CA GLU A 72 -22.15 9.90 -10.70
C GLU A 72 -20.77 9.84 -10.07
N LEU A 73 -20.31 8.65 -9.64
CA LEU A 73 -18.96 8.46 -9.11
C LEU A 73 -17.90 8.71 -10.17
N VAL A 74 -18.13 8.27 -11.42
CA VAL A 74 -17.25 8.58 -12.56
C VAL A 74 -17.17 10.10 -12.79
N ASN A 75 -18.28 10.82 -12.77
CA ASN A 75 -18.27 12.27 -12.92
C ASN A 75 -17.47 12.98 -11.82
N GLU A 76 -17.54 12.49 -10.58
CA GLU A 76 -16.70 13.01 -9.48
C GLU A 76 -15.21 12.78 -9.75
N ILE A 77 -14.84 11.60 -10.23
CA ILE A 77 -13.45 11.30 -10.57
C ILE A 77 -12.95 12.19 -11.71
N GLU A 78 -13.74 12.35 -12.77
CA GLU A 78 -13.42 13.21 -13.91
C GLU A 78 -13.19 14.67 -13.49
N PHE A 79 -14.03 15.18 -12.59
CA PHE A 79 -13.85 16.52 -12.01
C PHE A 79 -12.47 16.66 -11.35
N TYR A 80 -12.05 15.68 -10.51
CA TYR A 80 -10.75 15.74 -9.84
C TYR A 80 -9.57 15.40 -10.77
N ASN A 81 -9.77 14.61 -11.81
CA ASN A 81 -8.76 14.39 -12.84
C ASN A 81 -8.35 15.72 -13.50
N GLN A 82 -9.31 16.60 -13.74
CA GLN A 82 -9.07 17.89 -14.40
C GLN A 82 -8.67 19.02 -13.43
N ASN A 83 -8.88 18.84 -12.14
CA ASN A 83 -8.59 19.87 -11.14
C ASN A 83 -7.08 19.91 -10.80
N PRO A 84 -6.36 21.02 -11.11
CA PRO A 84 -4.93 21.13 -10.85
C PRO A 84 -4.55 21.22 -9.36
N ASP A 85 -5.52 21.53 -8.48
CA ASP A 85 -5.27 21.64 -7.05
C ASP A 85 -5.14 20.26 -6.36
N PHE A 86 -5.49 19.19 -7.08
CA PHE A 86 -5.37 17.81 -6.58
C PHE A 86 -4.35 17.02 -7.39
N HIS A 87 -3.31 16.56 -6.71
CA HIS A 87 -2.19 15.81 -7.25
C HIS A 87 -2.32 14.30 -7.05
N GLY A 88 -3.29 13.89 -6.24
CA GLY A 88 -3.62 12.50 -5.98
C GLY A 88 -5.11 12.30 -5.78
N ILE A 89 -5.63 11.21 -6.36
CA ILE A 89 -7.01 10.75 -6.22
C ILE A 89 -6.96 9.35 -5.61
N LEU A 90 -7.77 9.14 -4.58
CA LEU A 90 -7.95 7.84 -3.94
C LEU A 90 -9.44 7.51 -3.88
N VAL A 91 -9.84 6.38 -4.42
CA VAL A 91 -11.15 5.78 -4.16
C VAL A 91 -11.02 4.72 -3.08
N GLN A 92 -11.63 4.94 -1.94
CA GLN A 92 -11.52 4.02 -0.81
C GLN A 92 -12.33 2.75 -1.04
N LEU A 93 -11.65 1.62 -1.14
CA LEU A 93 -12.28 0.30 -1.22
C LEU A 93 -12.66 -0.24 0.18
N PRO A 94 -13.68 -1.13 0.29
CA PRO A 94 -14.51 -1.62 -0.80
C PRO A 94 -15.60 -0.61 -1.21
N LEU A 95 -16.06 -0.72 -2.46
CA LEU A 95 -17.24 -0.02 -2.97
C LEU A 95 -18.52 -0.86 -2.74
N PRO A 96 -19.72 -0.24 -2.77
CA PRO A 96 -20.99 -0.98 -2.79
C PRO A 96 -21.08 -1.95 -3.97
N ASN A 97 -21.79 -3.07 -3.80
CA ASN A 97 -21.87 -4.17 -4.77
C ASN A 97 -22.41 -3.80 -6.16
N HIS A 98 -23.15 -2.69 -6.28
CA HIS A 98 -23.69 -2.21 -7.55
C HIS A 98 -22.72 -1.36 -8.36
N ILE A 99 -21.54 -1.09 -7.83
CA ILE A 99 -20.48 -0.32 -8.48
C ILE A 99 -19.31 -1.25 -8.76
N ASP A 100 -18.87 -1.34 -10.01
CA ASP A 100 -17.70 -2.12 -10.38
C ASP A 100 -16.41 -1.38 -10.02
N ALA A 101 -15.70 -1.90 -9.02
CA ALA A 101 -14.48 -1.28 -8.53
C ALA A 101 -13.37 -1.21 -9.60
N GLU A 102 -13.29 -2.17 -10.52
CA GLU A 102 -12.30 -2.17 -11.58
C GLU A 102 -12.57 -1.04 -12.58
N THR A 103 -13.82 -0.89 -13.00
CA THR A 103 -14.26 0.23 -13.86
C THR A 103 -13.91 1.57 -13.21
N ILE A 104 -14.24 1.75 -11.93
CA ILE A 104 -13.98 3.00 -11.21
C ILE A 104 -12.49 3.32 -11.10
N LEU A 105 -11.66 2.35 -10.74
CA LEU A 105 -10.22 2.57 -10.63
C LEU A 105 -9.58 2.92 -11.99
N ASN A 106 -10.11 2.40 -13.08
CA ASN A 106 -9.64 2.70 -14.44
C ASN A 106 -10.03 4.11 -14.92
N MET A 107 -10.96 4.81 -14.25
CA MET A 107 -11.34 6.19 -14.57
C MET A 107 -10.41 7.23 -13.94
N ILE A 108 -9.59 6.85 -12.97
CA ILE A 108 -8.61 7.75 -12.39
C ILE A 108 -7.50 8.02 -13.42
N ASP A 109 -7.10 9.28 -13.59
CA ASP A 109 -5.93 9.60 -14.41
C ASP A 109 -4.70 8.86 -13.87
N PRO A 110 -3.99 8.04 -14.67
CA PRO A 110 -2.82 7.29 -14.23
C PRO A 110 -1.77 8.15 -13.53
N SER A 111 -1.65 9.43 -13.88
CA SER A 111 -0.73 10.35 -13.23
C SER A 111 -1.17 10.80 -11.84
N LYS A 112 -2.47 10.66 -11.51
CA LYS A 112 -3.07 10.99 -10.22
C LYS A 112 -3.46 9.75 -9.40
N ASP A 113 -3.26 8.55 -9.94
CA ASP A 113 -3.49 7.28 -9.25
C ASP A 113 -2.40 7.03 -8.20
N VAL A 114 -2.51 7.71 -7.06
CA VAL A 114 -1.50 7.62 -6.00
C VAL A 114 -1.54 6.31 -5.18
N ASP A 115 -2.55 5.48 -5.37
CA ASP A 115 -2.57 4.09 -4.86
C ASP A 115 -1.79 3.11 -5.77
N GLY A 116 -1.59 3.48 -7.05
CA GLY A 116 -0.81 2.72 -8.02
C GLY A 116 -1.54 1.49 -8.60
N PHE A 117 -2.88 1.49 -8.63
CA PHE A 117 -3.68 0.33 -9.06
C PHE A 117 -4.11 0.39 -10.52
N HIS A 118 -4.00 1.56 -11.16
CA HIS A 118 -4.38 1.73 -12.55
C HIS A 118 -3.56 0.79 -13.46
N PRO A 119 -4.18 0.11 -14.45
CA PRO A 119 -3.49 -0.84 -15.34
C PRO A 119 -2.26 -0.27 -16.04
N VAL A 120 -2.27 1.02 -16.41
CA VAL A 120 -1.09 1.71 -16.99
C VAL A 120 0.07 1.72 -16.00
N ASN A 121 -0.16 2.04 -14.73
CA ASN A 121 0.87 2.05 -13.70
C ASN A 121 1.38 0.64 -13.38
N MET A 122 0.46 -0.34 -13.32
CA MET A 122 0.83 -1.74 -13.18
C MET A 122 1.64 -2.26 -14.37
N GLY A 123 1.29 -1.85 -15.60
CA GLY A 123 2.06 -2.18 -16.80
C GLY A 123 3.47 -1.56 -16.77
N LYS A 124 3.59 -0.29 -16.39
CA LYS A 124 4.89 0.37 -16.19
C LYS A 124 5.74 -0.34 -15.14
N LEU A 125 5.14 -0.75 -14.03
CA LEU A 125 5.84 -1.52 -12.99
C LEU A 125 6.34 -2.86 -13.54
N LEU A 126 5.51 -3.58 -14.31
CA LEU A 126 5.85 -4.87 -14.90
C LEU A 126 7.07 -4.79 -15.84
N ILE A 127 7.20 -3.70 -16.61
CA ILE A 127 8.34 -3.50 -17.52
C ILE A 127 9.54 -2.79 -16.88
N GLY A 128 9.53 -2.62 -15.54
CA GLY A 128 10.64 -2.01 -14.80
C GLY A 128 10.75 -0.48 -14.93
N GLN A 129 9.67 0.21 -15.31
CA GLN A 129 9.59 1.66 -15.44
C GLN A 129 8.47 2.26 -14.57
N PRO A 130 8.47 2.00 -13.25
CA PRO A 130 7.38 2.41 -12.37
C PRO A 130 7.30 3.94 -12.25
N ASP A 131 6.07 4.45 -12.32
CA ASP A 131 5.74 5.85 -12.03
C ASP A 131 5.00 5.92 -10.68
N MET A 132 3.76 5.42 -10.64
CA MET A 132 3.03 5.18 -9.40
C MET A 132 3.13 3.71 -9.03
N ILE A 133 3.46 3.44 -7.78
CA ILE A 133 3.69 2.08 -7.26
C ILE A 133 2.59 1.76 -6.24
N PRO A 134 2.00 0.55 -6.24
CA PRO A 134 1.08 0.15 -5.18
C PRO A 134 1.64 0.42 -3.79
N CYS A 135 0.91 1.23 -2.99
CA CYS A 135 1.42 1.82 -1.75
C CYS A 135 1.92 0.79 -0.74
N THR A 136 1.21 -0.33 -0.57
CA THR A 136 1.61 -1.38 0.39
C THR A 136 2.92 -2.05 -0.01
N PRO A 137 3.10 -2.59 -1.22
CA PRO A 137 4.37 -3.11 -1.70
C PRO A 137 5.50 -2.07 -1.63
N TYR A 138 5.23 -0.83 -2.00
CA TYR A 138 6.24 0.23 -1.93
C TYR A 138 6.70 0.48 -0.49
N GLY A 139 5.76 0.50 0.47
CA GLY A 139 6.08 0.62 1.89
C GLY A 139 6.91 -0.56 2.41
N ILE A 140 6.67 -1.77 1.93
CA ILE A 140 7.47 -2.95 2.26
C ILE A 140 8.92 -2.79 1.74
N MET A 141 9.10 -2.31 0.51
CA MET A 141 10.46 -2.05 -0.02
C MET A 141 11.20 -1.01 0.83
N LYS A 142 10.53 0.05 1.30
CA LYS A 142 11.12 1.03 2.22
C LYS A 142 11.52 0.41 3.56
N LEU A 143 10.70 -0.52 4.08
CA LEU A 143 11.04 -1.27 5.29
C LEU A 143 12.28 -2.15 5.08
N LEU A 144 12.33 -2.93 4.01
CA LEU A 144 13.48 -3.77 3.69
C LEU A 144 14.75 -2.94 3.59
N ALA A 145 14.70 -1.81 2.88
CA ALA A 145 15.84 -0.88 2.76
C ALA A 145 16.27 -0.29 4.12
N ARG A 146 15.30 0.12 4.98
CA ARG A 146 15.58 0.69 6.31
C ARG A 146 16.30 -0.29 7.22
N TYR A 147 15.96 -1.57 7.13
CA TYR A 147 16.60 -2.64 7.89
C TYR A 147 17.81 -3.24 7.18
N LYS A 148 18.22 -2.65 6.05
CA LYS A 148 19.38 -3.10 5.25
C LYS A 148 19.30 -4.59 4.90
N ILE A 149 18.10 -5.04 4.56
CA ILE A 149 17.88 -6.42 4.10
C ILE A 149 18.43 -6.55 2.69
N ASP A 150 19.38 -7.44 2.53
CA ASP A 150 19.93 -7.79 1.22
C ASP A 150 18.88 -8.59 0.44
N ILE A 151 18.51 -8.10 -0.75
CA ILE A 151 17.47 -8.71 -1.59
C ILE A 151 18.08 -9.44 -2.79
N ALA A 152 19.20 -8.94 -3.31
CA ALA A 152 19.83 -9.49 -4.51
C ALA A 152 20.26 -10.94 -4.28
N GLY A 153 19.87 -11.83 -5.20
CA GLY A 153 20.15 -13.27 -5.13
C GLY A 153 19.38 -14.05 -4.07
N LYS A 154 18.46 -13.41 -3.32
CA LYS A 154 17.61 -14.08 -2.32
C LYS A 154 16.41 -14.75 -2.96
N ASN A 155 15.95 -15.83 -2.33
CA ASN A 155 14.71 -16.48 -2.67
C ASN A 155 13.55 -15.79 -1.94
N ALA A 156 12.66 -15.16 -2.68
CA ALA A 156 11.48 -14.48 -2.16
C ALA A 156 10.21 -15.26 -2.48
N VAL A 157 9.44 -15.60 -1.48
CA VAL A 157 8.11 -16.23 -1.65
C VAL A 157 7.04 -15.27 -1.20
N ILE A 158 6.04 -15.04 -2.06
CA ILE A 158 4.86 -14.24 -1.75
C ILE A 158 3.66 -15.16 -1.64
N ILE A 159 3.05 -15.27 -0.45
CA ILE A 159 1.79 -15.98 -0.25
C ILE A 159 0.66 -14.96 -0.45
N GLY A 160 0.04 -15.00 -1.63
CA GLY A 160 -0.99 -14.07 -2.09
C GLY A 160 -0.73 -13.59 -3.51
N ARG A 161 -1.81 -13.42 -4.30
CA ARG A 161 -1.71 -13.02 -5.72
C ARG A 161 -2.67 -11.90 -6.11
N SER A 162 -3.01 -11.04 -5.16
CA SER A 162 -3.87 -9.89 -5.42
C SER A 162 -3.17 -8.87 -6.35
N ASN A 163 -3.99 -8.11 -7.09
CA ASN A 163 -3.47 -7.01 -7.92
C ASN A 163 -2.90 -5.87 -7.08
N ILE A 164 -3.35 -5.73 -5.83
CA ILE A 164 -2.98 -4.61 -4.96
C ILE A 164 -1.72 -4.89 -4.10
N VAL A 165 -1.35 -6.17 -3.86
CA VAL A 165 -0.18 -6.52 -3.05
C VAL A 165 0.66 -7.61 -3.71
N GLY A 166 0.13 -8.82 -3.91
CA GLY A 166 0.95 -9.99 -4.26
C GLY A 166 1.71 -9.84 -5.57
N LYS A 167 1.01 -9.47 -6.66
CA LYS A 167 1.63 -9.27 -7.98
C LYS A 167 2.62 -8.11 -7.99
N PRO A 168 2.27 -6.89 -7.53
CA PRO A 168 3.21 -5.78 -7.52
C PRO A 168 4.41 -6.02 -6.59
N MET A 169 4.23 -6.71 -5.46
CA MET A 169 5.34 -7.06 -4.58
C MET A 169 6.36 -7.96 -5.27
N ALA A 170 5.86 -8.94 -6.05
CA ALA A 170 6.74 -9.82 -6.83
C ALA A 170 7.59 -9.04 -7.83
N GLN A 171 7.01 -8.06 -8.52
CA GLN A 171 7.74 -7.23 -9.47
C GLN A 171 8.80 -6.37 -8.77
N LEU A 172 8.46 -5.75 -7.65
CA LEU A 172 9.43 -4.93 -6.91
C LEU A 172 10.62 -5.75 -6.40
N LEU A 173 10.39 -6.95 -5.87
CA LEU A 173 11.46 -7.83 -5.43
C LEU A 173 12.30 -8.36 -6.61
N LEU A 174 11.66 -8.65 -7.76
CA LEU A 174 12.37 -9.04 -8.99
C LEU A 174 13.26 -7.90 -9.50
N MET A 175 12.79 -6.66 -9.46
CA MET A 175 13.60 -5.49 -9.85
C MET A 175 14.83 -5.31 -8.98
N GLU A 176 14.77 -5.73 -7.70
CA GLU A 176 15.90 -5.76 -6.77
C GLU A 176 16.69 -7.08 -6.84
N HIS A 177 16.57 -7.82 -7.94
CA HIS A 177 17.32 -9.05 -8.25
C HIS A 177 17.03 -10.26 -7.35
N ALA A 178 15.86 -10.35 -6.72
CA ALA A 178 15.44 -11.58 -6.05
C ALA A 178 14.97 -12.62 -7.05
N THR A 179 15.10 -13.91 -6.70
CA THR A 179 14.34 -14.99 -7.33
C THR A 179 12.98 -15.07 -6.67
N VAL A 180 11.89 -14.89 -7.44
CA VAL A 180 10.56 -14.68 -6.87
C VAL A 180 9.60 -15.80 -7.22
N THR A 181 8.89 -16.30 -6.21
CA THR A 181 7.78 -17.26 -6.37
C THR A 181 6.49 -16.68 -5.78
N ILE A 182 5.40 -16.67 -6.56
CA ILE A 182 4.06 -16.34 -6.08
C ILE A 182 3.31 -17.62 -5.76
N ALA A 183 2.89 -17.76 -4.50
CA ALA A 183 2.09 -18.87 -4.01
C ALA A 183 0.67 -18.43 -3.67
N HIS A 184 -0.29 -19.35 -3.73
CA HIS A 184 -1.70 -19.05 -3.54
C HIS A 184 -2.48 -20.28 -3.05
N SER A 185 -3.79 -20.17 -2.86
CA SER A 185 -4.67 -21.22 -2.34
C SER A 185 -4.71 -22.53 -3.14
N LYS A 186 -4.14 -22.56 -4.35
CA LYS A 186 -4.02 -23.76 -5.20
C LYS A 186 -2.60 -24.31 -5.27
N THR A 187 -1.65 -23.68 -4.55
CA THR A 187 -0.26 -24.15 -4.50
C THR A 187 -0.17 -25.41 -3.67
N ALA A 188 0.38 -26.46 -4.26
CA ALA A 188 0.65 -27.70 -3.53
C ALA A 188 1.83 -27.51 -2.57
N ASN A 189 1.83 -28.23 -1.45
CA ASN A 189 2.90 -28.22 -0.45
C ASN A 189 3.36 -26.79 -0.04
N LEU A 190 2.39 -25.91 0.24
CA LEU A 190 2.62 -24.49 0.48
C LEU A 190 3.62 -24.22 1.61
N ALA A 191 3.56 -24.98 2.70
CA ALA A 191 4.48 -24.83 3.83
C ALA A 191 5.92 -25.15 3.43
N GLU A 192 6.15 -26.24 2.68
CA GLU A 192 7.47 -26.63 2.21
C GLU A 192 8.06 -25.59 1.22
N LEU A 193 7.21 -25.06 0.34
CA LEU A 193 7.62 -23.97 -0.55
C LEU A 193 8.00 -22.72 0.25
N ALA A 194 7.20 -22.32 1.24
CA ALA A 194 7.45 -21.15 2.07
C ALA A 194 8.76 -21.28 2.88
N LYS A 195 9.11 -22.47 3.36
CA LYS A 195 10.39 -22.74 4.04
C LYS A 195 11.63 -22.51 3.17
N THR A 196 11.49 -22.40 1.87
CA THR A 196 12.64 -22.09 1.00
C THR A 196 12.97 -20.61 0.98
N ALA A 197 12.06 -19.74 1.50
CA ALA A 197 12.16 -18.30 1.40
C ALA A 197 13.20 -17.69 2.36
N ASP A 198 14.10 -16.87 1.83
CA ASP A 198 14.88 -15.92 2.59
C ASP A 198 14.03 -14.71 2.98
N ILE A 199 13.09 -14.31 2.09
CA ILE A 199 12.12 -13.25 2.30
C ILE A 199 10.73 -13.84 2.05
N LEU A 200 9.88 -13.89 3.07
CA LEU A 200 8.50 -14.37 2.99
C LEU A 200 7.53 -13.20 3.17
N VAL A 201 6.70 -12.94 2.16
CA VAL A 201 5.63 -11.93 2.24
C VAL A 201 4.28 -12.64 2.29
N VAL A 202 3.48 -12.33 3.31
CA VAL A 202 2.17 -12.97 3.53
C VAL A 202 1.06 -11.93 3.40
N ALA A 203 0.18 -12.12 2.41
CA ALA A 203 -0.89 -11.18 2.06
C ALA A 203 -2.15 -11.92 1.58
N ILE A 204 -2.81 -12.66 2.48
CA ILE A 204 -3.95 -13.53 2.17
C ILE A 204 -5.22 -13.20 2.94
N GLY A 205 -5.17 -12.30 3.94
CA GLY A 205 -6.32 -11.91 4.74
C GLY A 205 -6.88 -13.05 5.60
N ARG A 206 -6.01 -13.94 6.11
CA ARG A 206 -6.39 -15.07 6.97
C ARG A 206 -5.55 -15.06 8.24
N GLY A 207 -6.18 -14.66 9.35
CA GLY A 207 -5.51 -14.50 10.63
C GLY A 207 -4.75 -15.74 11.09
N HIS A 208 -3.48 -15.56 11.47
CA HIS A 208 -2.59 -16.59 12.01
C HIS A 208 -2.45 -17.88 11.15
N PHE A 209 -2.63 -17.74 9.84
CA PHE A 209 -2.53 -18.87 8.92
C PHE A 209 -1.09 -19.38 8.77
N VAL A 210 -0.11 -18.50 8.72
CA VAL A 210 1.31 -18.85 8.62
C VAL A 210 1.88 -19.07 10.01
N THR A 211 2.28 -20.30 10.30
CA THR A 211 2.90 -20.74 11.54
C THR A 211 4.42 -20.86 11.38
N LYS A 212 5.14 -21.17 12.45
CA LYS A 212 6.60 -21.41 12.38
C LYS A 212 6.99 -22.52 11.40
N GLU A 213 6.08 -23.43 11.09
CA GLU A 213 6.32 -24.52 10.14
C GLU A 213 6.49 -24.04 8.68
N PHE A 214 6.10 -22.82 8.38
CA PHE A 214 6.28 -22.16 7.07
C PHE A 214 7.61 -21.42 6.96
N ILE A 215 8.37 -21.30 8.05
CA ILE A 215 9.47 -20.34 8.13
C ILE A 215 10.82 -21.04 8.03
N LYS A 216 11.66 -20.56 7.13
CA LYS A 216 13.09 -20.85 7.11
C LYS A 216 13.75 -20.15 8.32
N PRO A 217 14.55 -20.84 9.14
CA PRO A 217 15.26 -20.20 10.23
C PRO A 217 16.07 -18.98 9.74
N GLY A 218 15.88 -17.84 10.40
CA GLY A 218 16.55 -16.58 10.05
C GLY A 218 15.91 -15.79 8.91
N ALA A 219 14.80 -16.27 8.32
CA ALA A 219 14.10 -15.56 7.24
C ALA A 219 13.56 -14.19 7.67
N VAL A 220 13.40 -13.31 6.69
CA VAL A 220 12.65 -12.06 6.82
C VAL A 220 11.18 -12.33 6.53
N VAL A 221 10.30 -12.07 7.49
CA VAL A 221 8.86 -12.32 7.38
C VAL A 221 8.10 -11.00 7.38
N ILE A 222 7.39 -10.72 6.31
CA ILE A 222 6.56 -9.53 6.12
C ILE A 222 5.10 -9.94 6.19
N ASP A 223 4.45 -9.60 7.29
CA ASP A 223 3.02 -9.80 7.51
C ASP A 223 2.24 -8.58 7.05
N VAL A 224 1.46 -8.74 5.97
CA VAL A 224 0.58 -7.70 5.40
C VAL A 224 -0.85 -7.83 5.91
N GLY A 225 -1.14 -8.93 6.59
CA GLY A 225 -2.48 -9.27 7.07
C GLY A 225 -3.07 -8.22 8.01
N MET A 226 -4.37 -7.98 7.85
CA MET A 226 -5.14 -7.08 8.70
C MET A 226 -6.49 -7.72 9.01
N ASN A 227 -6.47 -8.64 9.95
CA ASN A 227 -7.65 -9.38 10.39
C ASN A 227 -8.07 -8.92 11.79
N ARG A 228 -9.26 -9.32 12.22
CA ARG A 228 -9.70 -9.17 13.61
C ARG A 228 -9.96 -10.54 14.22
N ASP A 229 -9.48 -10.74 15.43
CA ASP A 229 -9.81 -11.92 16.21
C ASP A 229 -11.24 -11.83 16.79
N GLN A 230 -11.65 -12.84 17.54
CA GLN A 230 -12.98 -12.94 18.15
C GLN A 230 -13.26 -11.79 19.16
N ASN A 231 -12.21 -11.14 19.68
CA ASN A 231 -12.30 -10.01 20.61
C ASN A 231 -12.19 -8.66 19.88
N GLY A 232 -12.15 -8.65 18.54
CA GLY A 232 -12.01 -7.44 17.73
C GLY A 232 -10.58 -6.89 17.67
N LYS A 233 -9.59 -7.57 18.28
CA LYS A 233 -8.19 -7.18 18.24
C LYS A 233 -7.61 -7.40 16.85
N LEU A 234 -6.80 -6.44 16.38
CA LEU A 234 -6.12 -6.55 15.10
C LEU A 234 -5.01 -7.59 15.15
N ILE A 235 -5.05 -8.55 14.22
CA ILE A 235 -4.07 -9.61 14.05
C ILE A 235 -3.63 -9.71 12.59
N GLY A 236 -2.43 -10.23 12.37
CA GLY A 236 -1.89 -10.48 11.03
C GLY A 236 -2.26 -11.85 10.45
N ASP A 237 -1.75 -12.12 9.28
CA ASP A 237 -1.83 -13.44 8.63
C ASP A 237 -0.83 -14.43 9.25
N VAL A 238 0.16 -13.93 9.97
CA VAL A 238 1.25 -14.69 10.58
C VAL A 238 0.98 -14.89 12.09
N ALA A 239 1.17 -16.10 12.59
CA ALA A 239 1.15 -16.42 14.01
C ALA A 239 2.42 -15.88 14.69
N SER A 240 2.45 -14.55 14.91
CA SER A 240 3.65 -13.79 15.20
C SER A 240 4.39 -14.24 16.46
N ALA A 241 3.69 -14.79 17.48
CA ALA A 241 4.32 -15.24 18.72
C ALA A 241 5.31 -16.38 18.47
N GLU A 242 4.91 -17.41 17.71
CA GLU A 242 5.76 -18.56 17.42
C GLU A 242 6.73 -18.31 16.27
N VAL A 243 6.34 -17.46 15.30
CA VAL A 243 7.22 -17.13 14.17
C VAL A 243 8.39 -16.26 14.62
N ALA A 244 8.22 -15.41 15.63
CA ALA A 244 9.29 -14.57 16.18
C ALA A 244 10.44 -15.39 16.78
N GLU A 245 10.20 -16.66 17.17
CA GLU A 245 11.24 -17.56 17.69
C GLU A 245 12.20 -18.07 16.58
N VAL A 246 11.75 -18.03 15.30
CA VAL A 246 12.44 -18.66 14.17
C VAL A 246 12.91 -17.62 13.14
N ALA A 247 12.13 -16.58 12.92
CA ALA A 247 12.43 -15.53 11.95
C ALA A 247 13.59 -14.64 12.41
N GLY A 248 14.44 -14.22 11.46
CA GLY A 248 15.44 -13.20 11.71
C GLY A 248 14.84 -11.81 11.83
N TYR A 249 13.79 -11.53 11.03
CA TYR A 249 13.03 -10.29 11.05
C TYR A 249 11.55 -10.58 10.87
N LEU A 250 10.73 -9.83 11.57
CA LEU A 250 9.25 -9.94 11.48
C LEU A 250 8.62 -8.55 11.57
N THR A 251 7.65 -8.25 10.71
CA THR A 251 6.80 -7.05 10.85
C THR A 251 5.68 -7.33 11.85
N PRO A 252 5.47 -6.48 12.87
CA PRO A 252 4.36 -6.63 13.79
C PRO A 252 3.02 -6.20 13.16
N VAL A 253 1.93 -6.78 13.64
CA VAL A 253 0.57 -6.29 13.37
C VAL A 253 -0.12 -6.00 14.71
N PRO A 254 -0.53 -4.74 14.97
CA PRO A 254 -0.33 -3.51 14.17
C PRO A 254 1.10 -2.98 14.20
N LYS A 255 1.33 -1.85 13.54
CA LYS A 255 2.56 -1.02 13.49
C LYS A 255 3.66 -1.49 12.52
N GLY A 256 3.46 -2.58 11.78
CA GLY A 256 4.35 -3.02 10.70
C GLY A 256 4.02 -2.31 9.37
N VAL A 257 3.44 -3.05 8.42
CA VAL A 257 3.20 -2.58 7.05
C VAL A 257 2.16 -1.47 6.94
N GLY A 258 1.07 -1.53 7.71
CA GLY A 258 -0.07 -0.59 7.59
C GLY A 258 0.31 0.90 7.65
N PRO A 259 1.10 1.38 8.62
CA PRO A 259 1.56 2.77 8.66
C PRO A 259 2.30 3.20 7.39
N MET A 260 3.09 2.30 6.80
CA MET A 260 3.86 2.57 5.58
C MET A 260 2.98 2.75 4.35
N THR A 261 1.85 2.02 4.25
CA THR A 261 0.88 2.20 3.16
C THR A 261 0.37 3.65 3.09
N ILE A 262 -0.02 4.23 4.24
CA ILE A 262 -0.46 5.63 4.29
C ILE A 262 0.69 6.58 3.96
N THR A 263 1.89 6.29 4.46
CA THR A 263 3.07 7.12 4.18
C THR A 263 3.40 7.14 2.69
N MET A 264 3.32 6.00 2.00
CA MET A 264 3.59 5.94 0.56
C MET A 264 2.52 6.67 -0.27
N LEU A 265 1.26 6.61 0.12
CA LEU A 265 0.19 7.39 -0.51
C LEU A 265 0.51 8.88 -0.50
N LEU A 266 0.87 9.42 0.66
CA LEU A 266 1.22 10.83 0.81
C LEU A 266 2.53 11.16 0.10
N TYR A 267 3.52 10.29 0.18
CA TYR A 267 4.79 10.43 -0.53
C TYR A 267 4.59 10.54 -2.06
N GLN A 268 3.77 9.69 -2.65
CA GLN A 268 3.47 9.73 -4.09
C GLN A 268 2.68 10.99 -4.47
N THR A 269 1.77 11.44 -3.62
CA THR A 269 1.07 12.71 -3.83
C THR A 269 2.04 13.91 -3.85
N ILE A 270 3.03 13.92 -2.94
CA ILE A 270 4.10 14.95 -2.96
C ILE A 270 4.90 14.87 -4.26
N LYS A 271 5.29 13.66 -4.67
CA LYS A 271 6.04 13.45 -5.92
C LYS A 271 5.30 13.97 -7.15
N ASN A 272 3.99 13.83 -7.19
CA ASN A 272 3.18 14.41 -8.26
C ASN A 272 3.13 15.94 -8.20
N ALA A 273 3.01 16.51 -7.01
CA ALA A 273 3.08 17.97 -6.85
C ALA A 273 4.46 18.55 -7.26
N GLU A 274 5.55 17.82 -7.00
CA GLU A 274 6.90 18.20 -7.46
C GLU A 274 7.01 18.22 -9.00
N LYS A 275 6.26 17.39 -9.73
CA LYS A 275 6.25 17.40 -11.21
C LYS A 275 5.67 18.70 -11.78
N GLN A 276 4.70 19.31 -11.09
CA GLN A 276 4.14 20.61 -11.48
C GLN A 276 5.20 21.71 -11.48
N VAL A 277 6.12 21.72 -10.49
CA VAL A 277 7.22 22.71 -10.43
C VAL A 277 8.12 22.67 -11.66
N LYS A 278 8.28 21.49 -12.26
CA LYS A 278 9.17 21.27 -13.41
C LYS A 278 8.52 21.66 -14.74
N SER A 279 7.20 21.92 -14.73
CA SER A 279 6.43 22.26 -15.93
C SER A 279 6.30 23.77 -16.15
N PHE A 280 6.82 24.55 -15.21
CA PHE A 280 6.99 26.02 -15.27
C PHE A 280 8.47 26.36 -15.43
#